data_a791e912efedbdb91f4aefdc6f72db89
#
_entry.id   a791e912efedbdb91f4aefdc6f72db89
#
_cell.length_a   1.000
_cell.length_b   1.000
_cell.length_c   1.000
_cell.angle_alpha   90.00
_cell.angle_beta   90.00
_cell.angle_gamma   90.00
#
_symmetry.space_group_name_H-M   'P 1'
#
loop_
_entity.id
_entity.type
_entity.pdbx_description
1 polymer ?
#
loop_
_entity_poly.entity_id
_entity_poly.type
_entity_poly.pdbx_seq_one_letter_code
_entity_poly.pdbx_strand_id
1 'polypeptide(L)'
;MTLSSDLQKLYVDGLITLFELDASALGAGILRFHGHQQAENIIWQGETFEPMALEVSGLEMRSDGKASAPTLSMANNIGGIQGAISAYCLQFGDFAGAKLKVITTLAKYLDAENFSTGNPTANPSEKREQIWFIEQKTSENAQQVTFELSNPVDFEGLKIPTRQISNYCNWEYRSEECGYIGSAMFTEKDEPTDNPALDRCNYRTSGCRCRENELHFGGFPASSMV
;
A
#
# COMPACT_ATOMS: atom_id res chain seq x y z
N MET A 1 -12.25 21.58 11.46
CA MET A 1 -12.01 20.29 12.17
C MET A 1 -11.59 19.30 11.13
N THR A 2 -10.54 18.53 11.38
CA THR A 2 -10.01 17.54 10.44
C THR A 2 -10.48 16.14 10.81
N LEU A 3 -10.56 15.22 9.83
CA LEU A 3 -10.89 13.81 10.06
C LEU A 3 -10.03 13.19 11.18
N SER A 4 -8.73 13.46 11.18
CA SER A 4 -7.81 12.95 12.19
C SER A 4 -8.17 13.41 13.60
N SER A 5 -8.61 14.66 13.79
CA SER A 5 -9.03 15.17 15.10
C SER A 5 -10.36 14.58 15.54
N ASP A 6 -11.25 14.27 14.60
CA ASP A 6 -12.53 13.65 14.90
C ASP A 6 -12.39 12.17 15.27
N LEU A 7 -11.49 11.44 14.60
CA LEU A 7 -11.19 10.03 14.91
C LEU A 7 -10.50 9.83 16.26
N GLN A 8 -9.92 10.89 16.85
CA GLN A 8 -9.31 10.84 18.18
C GLN A 8 -10.30 11.10 19.33
N LYS A 9 -11.56 11.41 19.02
CA LYS A 9 -12.59 11.60 20.03
C LYS A 9 -12.99 10.28 20.68
N LEU A 10 -13.43 10.33 21.94
CA LEU A 10 -13.97 9.18 22.67
C LEU A 10 -15.17 8.52 21.99
N TYR A 11 -15.91 9.28 21.20
CA TYR A 11 -17.05 8.82 20.43
C TYR A 11 -16.95 9.39 19.02
N VAL A 12 -16.93 8.49 18.02
CA VAL A 12 -16.91 8.84 16.61
C VAL A 12 -18.26 8.42 16.02
N ASP A 13 -19.06 9.41 15.66
CA ASP A 13 -20.37 9.19 15.06
C ASP A 13 -20.29 9.27 13.53
N GLY A 14 -21.06 8.42 12.87
CA GLY A 14 -21.22 8.47 11.43
C GLY A 14 -19.96 8.08 10.63
N LEU A 15 -19.19 7.13 11.12
CA LEU A 15 -18.07 6.56 10.35
C LEU A 15 -18.61 5.87 9.10
N ILE A 16 -18.11 6.28 7.94
CA ILE A 16 -18.47 5.75 6.61
C ILE A 16 -17.24 5.10 5.98
N THR A 17 -17.40 3.87 5.53
CA THR A 17 -16.38 3.17 4.76
C THR A 17 -16.94 2.87 3.36
N LEU A 18 -16.22 3.32 2.34
CA LEU A 18 -16.54 3.16 0.93
C LEU A 18 -15.46 2.31 0.27
N PHE A 19 -15.86 1.54 -0.73
CA PHE A 19 -14.98 0.63 -1.44
C PHE A 19 -15.07 0.91 -2.94
N GLU A 20 -13.92 1.09 -3.56
CA GLU A 20 -13.77 1.25 -5.00
C GLU A 20 -12.86 0.13 -5.52
N LEU A 21 -13.43 -0.80 -6.28
CA LEU A 21 -12.72 -1.87 -6.94
C LEU A 21 -12.45 -1.47 -8.39
N ASP A 22 -11.22 -1.10 -8.68
CA ASP A 22 -10.77 -0.77 -10.02
C ASP A 22 -10.21 -2.02 -10.71
N ALA A 23 -11.02 -2.58 -11.59
CA ALA A 23 -10.67 -3.69 -12.46
C ALA A 23 -10.53 -3.25 -13.94
N SER A 24 -10.29 -1.97 -14.18
CA SER A 24 -10.15 -1.41 -15.54
C SER A 24 -9.03 -2.07 -16.33
N ALA A 25 -7.93 -2.42 -15.66
CA ALA A 25 -6.81 -3.16 -16.27
C ALA A 25 -7.22 -4.55 -16.77
N LEU A 26 -8.28 -5.14 -16.20
CA LEU A 26 -8.85 -6.43 -16.59
C LEU A 26 -10.01 -6.29 -17.59
N GLY A 27 -10.41 -5.05 -17.90
CA GLY A 27 -11.53 -4.76 -18.80
C GLY A 27 -12.92 -4.72 -18.13
N ALA A 28 -13.01 -4.81 -16.80
CA ALA A 28 -14.28 -4.83 -16.06
C ALA A 28 -14.77 -3.44 -15.60
N GLY A 29 -13.92 -2.39 -15.70
CA GLY A 29 -14.26 -1.06 -15.22
C GLY A 29 -14.09 -0.92 -13.69
N ILE A 30 -14.78 0.07 -13.11
CA ILE A 30 -14.72 0.39 -11.69
C ILE A 30 -16.06 0.07 -11.03
N LEU A 31 -16.01 -0.72 -9.96
CA LEU A 31 -17.16 -1.03 -9.12
C LEU A 31 -17.06 -0.25 -7.81
N ARG A 32 -18.16 0.42 -7.40
CA ARG A 32 -18.21 1.24 -6.19
C ARG A 32 -19.32 0.77 -5.29
N PHE A 33 -19.01 0.47 -4.05
CA PHE A 33 -19.96 -0.09 -3.11
C PHE A 33 -19.64 0.30 -1.65
N HIS A 34 -20.62 0.11 -0.77
CA HIS A 34 -20.50 0.32 0.67
C HIS A 34 -21.28 -0.75 1.46
N GLY A 35 -20.84 -1.00 2.70
CA GLY A 35 -21.44 -2.01 3.59
C GLY A 35 -22.51 -1.50 4.55
N HIS A 36 -22.95 -0.25 4.42
CA HIS A 36 -23.93 0.34 5.34
C HIS A 36 -25.36 -0.11 4.98
N GLN A 37 -25.88 -1.06 5.76
CA GLN A 37 -27.16 -1.73 5.48
C GLN A 37 -28.40 -0.82 5.52
N GLN A 38 -28.33 0.33 6.19
CA GLN A 38 -29.45 1.27 6.35
C GLN A 38 -29.39 2.44 5.36
N ALA A 39 -28.31 2.54 4.58
CA ALA A 39 -28.17 3.60 3.60
C ALA A 39 -28.58 3.08 2.20
N GLU A 40 -29.24 3.95 1.46
CA GLU A 40 -29.35 3.83 0.01
C GLU A 40 -28.00 4.13 -0.63
N ASN A 41 -27.95 4.55 -1.88
CA ASN A 41 -26.71 4.97 -2.51
C ASN A 41 -26.04 6.10 -1.73
N ILE A 42 -24.72 6.03 -1.58
CA ILE A 42 -23.92 7.10 -0.99
C ILE A 42 -23.15 7.79 -2.10
N ILE A 43 -23.26 9.12 -2.17
CA ILE A 43 -22.52 9.96 -3.13
C ILE A 43 -21.28 10.53 -2.44
N TRP A 44 -20.11 10.30 -3.04
CA TRP A 44 -18.84 10.81 -2.56
C TRP A 44 -17.97 11.26 -3.73
N GLN A 45 -17.57 12.53 -3.71
CA GLN A 45 -16.81 13.19 -4.79
C GLN A 45 -17.53 13.10 -6.16
N GLY A 46 -18.85 13.19 -6.16
CA GLY A 46 -19.69 13.07 -7.35
C GLY A 46 -19.88 11.64 -7.87
N GLU A 47 -19.27 10.65 -7.21
CA GLU A 47 -19.38 9.24 -7.58
C GLU A 47 -20.37 8.51 -6.68
N THR A 48 -21.15 7.61 -7.27
CA THR A 48 -22.19 6.85 -6.56
C THR A 48 -21.65 5.50 -6.08
N PHE A 49 -21.80 5.23 -4.80
CA PHE A 49 -21.48 3.95 -4.16
C PHE A 49 -22.78 3.22 -3.84
N GLU A 50 -22.93 2.01 -4.34
CA GLU A 50 -24.15 1.19 -4.18
C GLU A 50 -24.08 0.36 -2.88
N PRO A 51 -25.21 0.10 -2.21
CA PRO A 51 -25.24 -0.76 -1.04
C PRO A 51 -24.97 -2.21 -1.42
N MET A 52 -24.03 -2.84 -0.72
CA MET A 52 -23.68 -4.26 -0.89
C MET A 52 -23.38 -4.87 0.47
N ALA A 53 -23.90 -6.06 0.75
CA ALA A 53 -23.50 -6.80 1.93
C ALA A 53 -22.05 -7.27 1.75
N LEU A 54 -21.15 -6.75 2.58
CA LEU A 54 -19.74 -7.08 2.54
C LEU A 54 -19.14 -7.07 3.95
N GLU A 55 -18.09 -7.82 4.11
CA GLU A 55 -17.27 -7.87 5.32
C GLU A 55 -15.79 -7.81 4.92
N VAL A 56 -15.04 -6.94 5.56
CA VAL A 56 -13.60 -6.85 5.38
C VAL A 56 -12.93 -7.07 6.71
N SER A 57 -11.97 -7.97 6.76
CA SER A 57 -11.20 -8.27 7.96
C SER A 57 -9.70 -8.11 7.69
N GLY A 58 -8.93 -7.82 8.74
CA GLY A 58 -7.47 -7.77 8.66
C GLY A 58 -6.89 -6.50 8.02
N LEU A 59 -7.68 -5.45 7.76
CA LEU A 59 -7.17 -4.15 7.26
C LEU A 59 -6.35 -3.37 8.30
N GLU A 60 -6.21 -3.90 9.50
CA GLU A 60 -5.49 -3.25 10.58
C GLU A 60 -3.98 -3.22 10.27
N MET A 61 -3.37 -2.06 10.43
CA MET A 61 -1.92 -1.94 10.38
C MET A 61 -1.33 -2.49 11.67
N ARG A 62 -0.66 -3.64 11.59
CA ARG A 62 -0.01 -4.29 12.73
C ARG A 62 1.43 -3.79 12.85
N SER A 63 1.83 -3.47 14.08
CA SER A 63 3.19 -3.04 14.41
C SER A 63 4.15 -4.21 14.70
N ASP A 64 3.66 -5.45 14.67
CA ASP A 64 4.43 -6.67 14.98
C ASP A 64 5.28 -7.19 13.80
N GLY A 65 5.30 -6.45 12.69
CA GLY A 65 6.08 -6.78 11.49
C GLY A 65 5.56 -7.99 10.71
N LYS A 66 4.40 -8.56 11.08
CA LYS A 66 3.77 -9.62 10.29
C LYS A 66 2.95 -9.00 9.16
N ALA A 67 3.10 -9.54 7.96
CA ALA A 67 2.22 -9.22 6.86
C ALA A 67 0.79 -9.59 7.26
N SER A 68 -0.13 -8.65 7.11
CA SER A 68 -1.56 -8.91 7.23
C SER A 68 -2.03 -9.42 5.87
N ALA A 69 -2.74 -10.55 5.84
CA ALA A 69 -3.46 -11.01 4.68
C ALA A 69 -4.95 -10.68 4.89
N PRO A 70 -5.39 -9.46 4.54
CA PRO A 70 -6.79 -9.08 4.72
C PRO A 70 -7.67 -9.89 3.79
N THR A 71 -8.92 -10.08 4.20
CA THR A 71 -9.93 -10.73 3.38
C THR A 71 -11.09 -9.80 3.12
N LEU A 72 -11.59 -9.82 1.89
CA LEU A 72 -12.82 -9.16 1.46
C LEU A 72 -13.85 -10.23 1.13
N SER A 73 -14.92 -10.32 1.90
CA SER A 73 -16.09 -11.15 1.59
C SER A 73 -17.23 -10.25 1.12
N MET A 74 -17.77 -10.49 -0.07
CA MET A 74 -18.85 -9.70 -0.62
C MET A 74 -20.01 -10.59 -1.06
N ALA A 75 -21.23 -10.06 -0.96
CA ALA A 75 -22.40 -10.78 -1.43
C ALA A 75 -22.29 -11.06 -2.92
N ASN A 76 -22.68 -12.27 -3.33
CA ASN A 76 -22.71 -12.67 -4.73
C ASN A 76 -23.96 -12.14 -5.44
N ASN A 77 -24.22 -10.84 -5.28
CA ASN A 77 -25.40 -10.15 -5.81
C ASN A 77 -25.05 -8.69 -6.09
N ILE A 78 -25.36 -8.21 -7.29
CA ILE A 78 -25.28 -6.79 -7.68
C ILE A 78 -26.63 -6.38 -8.21
N GLY A 79 -27.22 -5.30 -7.66
CA GLY A 79 -28.51 -4.76 -8.14
C GLY A 79 -29.65 -5.77 -8.11
N GLY A 80 -29.64 -6.76 -7.19
CA GLY A 80 -30.62 -7.83 -7.11
C GLY A 80 -30.34 -9.05 -8.00
N ILE A 81 -29.26 -9.05 -8.78
CA ILE A 81 -28.89 -10.16 -9.67
C ILE A 81 -28.00 -11.13 -8.92
N GLN A 82 -28.55 -12.27 -8.53
CA GLN A 82 -27.80 -13.35 -7.86
C GLN A 82 -26.77 -13.96 -8.79
N GLY A 83 -25.55 -14.20 -8.27
CA GLY A 83 -24.44 -14.77 -9.04
C GLY A 83 -23.68 -13.75 -9.91
N ALA A 84 -24.00 -12.46 -9.80
CA ALA A 84 -23.37 -11.43 -10.63
C ALA A 84 -21.85 -11.34 -10.37
N ILE A 85 -21.41 -11.40 -9.11
CA ILE A 85 -19.97 -11.36 -8.79
C ILE A 85 -19.26 -12.59 -9.35
N SER A 86 -19.85 -13.78 -9.24
CA SER A 86 -19.29 -15.01 -9.85
C SER A 86 -19.15 -14.90 -11.37
N ALA A 87 -20.16 -14.30 -12.04
CA ALA A 87 -20.09 -14.07 -13.48
C ALA A 87 -18.94 -13.11 -13.86
N TYR A 88 -18.77 -12.04 -13.10
CA TYR A 88 -17.62 -11.14 -13.26
C TYR A 88 -16.29 -11.85 -12.98
N CYS A 89 -16.20 -12.64 -11.92
CA CYS A 89 -15.00 -13.43 -11.63
C CYS A 89 -14.62 -14.34 -12.79
N LEU A 90 -15.60 -15.07 -13.34
CA LEU A 90 -15.38 -15.96 -14.48
C LEU A 90 -14.90 -15.20 -15.74
N GLN A 91 -15.45 -14.02 -15.98
CA GLN A 91 -15.12 -13.22 -17.15
C GLN A 91 -13.76 -12.49 -17.03
N PHE A 92 -13.41 -12.05 -15.82
CA PHE A 92 -12.27 -11.16 -15.58
C PHE A 92 -11.18 -11.78 -14.68
N GLY A 93 -11.02 -13.11 -14.75
CA GLY A 93 -9.92 -13.81 -14.08
C GLY A 93 -9.91 -13.65 -12.55
N ASP A 94 -11.09 -13.79 -11.92
CA ASP A 94 -11.27 -13.69 -10.48
C ASP A 94 -10.85 -12.33 -9.88
N PHE A 95 -10.81 -11.28 -10.70
CA PHE A 95 -10.28 -9.96 -10.34
C PHE A 95 -8.83 -9.94 -9.85
N ALA A 96 -8.05 -11.00 -10.10
CA ALA A 96 -6.66 -11.07 -9.64
C ALA A 96 -5.85 -9.88 -10.18
N GLY A 97 -5.19 -9.15 -9.28
CA GLY A 97 -4.46 -7.92 -9.58
C GLY A 97 -5.33 -6.65 -9.67
N ALA A 98 -6.66 -6.73 -9.50
CA ALA A 98 -7.50 -5.55 -9.40
C ALA A 98 -7.18 -4.74 -8.14
N LYS A 99 -7.25 -3.42 -8.25
CA LYS A 99 -6.96 -2.49 -7.16
C LYS A 99 -8.21 -2.21 -6.34
N LEU A 100 -8.15 -2.48 -5.05
CA LEU A 100 -9.19 -2.11 -4.09
C LEU A 100 -8.76 -0.87 -3.31
N LYS A 101 -9.51 0.21 -3.43
CA LYS A 101 -9.35 1.41 -2.63
C LYS A 101 -10.41 1.41 -1.51
N VAL A 102 -9.97 1.46 -0.28
CA VAL A 102 -10.84 1.58 0.91
C VAL A 102 -10.76 3.02 1.41
N ILE A 103 -11.90 3.71 1.36
CA ILE A 103 -12.02 5.11 1.73
C ILE A 103 -12.79 5.19 3.05
N THR A 104 -12.19 5.79 4.06
CA THR A 104 -12.82 6.03 5.36
C THR A 104 -13.04 7.52 5.54
N THR A 105 -14.26 7.93 5.82
CA THR A 105 -14.67 9.31 6.10
C THR A 105 -15.77 9.36 7.16
N LEU A 106 -16.31 10.53 7.44
CA LEU A 106 -17.47 10.70 8.32
C LEU A 106 -18.68 11.20 7.54
N ALA A 107 -19.86 10.80 7.95
CA ALA A 107 -21.12 11.19 7.30
C ALA A 107 -21.23 12.71 7.10
N LYS A 108 -20.76 13.52 8.03
CA LYS A 108 -20.77 14.98 7.95
C LYS A 108 -19.90 15.57 6.82
N TYR A 109 -18.98 14.80 6.25
CA TYR A 109 -18.12 15.25 5.17
C TYR A 109 -18.60 14.79 3.78
N LEU A 110 -19.67 13.96 3.72
CA LEU A 110 -20.24 13.48 2.46
C LEU A 110 -20.79 14.64 1.62
N ASP A 111 -20.93 14.38 0.32
CA ASP A 111 -21.45 15.34 -0.63
C ASP A 111 -22.88 15.79 -0.27
N ALA A 112 -23.23 17.01 -0.68
CA ALA A 112 -24.49 17.66 -0.33
C ALA A 112 -25.72 16.85 -0.81
N GLU A 113 -25.58 16.12 -1.90
CA GLU A 113 -26.64 15.31 -2.51
C GLU A 113 -27.14 14.17 -1.60
N ASN A 114 -26.35 13.75 -0.62
CA ASN A 114 -26.76 12.74 0.38
C ASN A 114 -27.79 13.26 1.38
N PHE A 115 -28.04 14.57 1.41
CA PHE A 115 -28.89 15.22 2.43
C PHE A 115 -29.95 16.09 1.78
N SER A 116 -31.20 15.94 2.20
CA SER A 116 -32.34 16.70 1.65
C SER A 116 -32.19 18.22 1.83
N THR A 117 -31.44 18.67 2.84
CA THR A 117 -31.19 20.09 3.14
C THR A 117 -29.82 20.58 2.66
N GLY A 118 -29.10 19.73 1.92
CA GLY A 118 -27.70 19.96 1.58
C GLY A 118 -26.74 19.73 2.75
N ASN A 119 -25.45 19.87 2.51
CA ASN A 119 -24.43 19.66 3.53
C ASN A 119 -23.37 20.79 3.49
N PRO A 120 -23.46 21.79 4.39
CA PRO A 120 -22.49 22.88 4.44
C PRO A 120 -21.10 22.44 4.96
N THR A 121 -20.98 21.23 5.51
CA THR A 121 -19.74 20.68 6.04
C THR A 121 -19.08 19.67 5.09
N ALA A 122 -19.64 19.49 3.88
CA ALA A 122 -19.09 18.62 2.85
C ALA A 122 -17.60 18.97 2.59
N ASN A 123 -16.73 17.99 2.66
CA ASN A 123 -15.31 18.19 2.41
C ASN A 123 -14.65 16.93 1.85
N PRO A 124 -14.39 16.86 0.53
CA PRO A 124 -13.81 15.70 -0.12
C PRO A 124 -12.36 15.41 0.28
N SER A 125 -11.69 16.36 0.94
CA SER A 125 -10.31 16.17 1.41
C SER A 125 -10.23 15.43 2.74
N GLU A 126 -11.32 15.37 3.50
CA GLU A 126 -11.37 14.74 4.82
C GLU A 126 -11.65 13.24 4.70
N LYS A 127 -10.64 12.52 4.24
CA LYS A 127 -10.67 11.07 4.03
C LYS A 127 -9.37 10.42 4.45
N ARG A 128 -9.44 9.14 4.74
CA ARG A 128 -8.30 8.22 4.84
C ARG A 128 -8.46 7.18 3.72
N GLU A 129 -7.44 7.00 2.92
CA GLU A 129 -7.42 5.99 1.86
C GLU A 129 -6.43 4.88 2.20
N GLN A 130 -6.82 3.65 1.93
CA GLN A 130 -5.96 2.48 1.94
C GLN A 130 -6.08 1.80 0.57
N ILE A 131 -4.95 1.37 0.04
CA ILE A 131 -4.90 0.70 -1.27
C ILE A 131 -4.47 -0.74 -1.01
N TRP A 132 -5.20 -1.66 -1.61
CA TRP A 132 -4.96 -3.09 -1.59
C TRP A 132 -5.10 -3.64 -3.00
N PHE A 133 -4.58 -4.84 -3.24
CA PHE A 133 -4.81 -5.57 -4.47
C PHE A 133 -5.50 -6.89 -4.17
N ILE A 134 -6.37 -7.35 -5.06
CA ILE A 134 -6.91 -8.70 -5.00
C ILE A 134 -5.78 -9.65 -5.41
N GLU A 135 -5.38 -10.52 -4.51
CA GLU A 135 -4.36 -11.54 -4.77
C GLU A 135 -4.99 -12.78 -5.39
N GLN A 136 -6.01 -13.31 -4.73
CA GLN A 136 -6.73 -14.48 -5.21
C GLN A 136 -8.15 -14.56 -4.64
N LYS A 137 -9.01 -15.28 -5.35
CA LYS A 137 -10.31 -15.72 -4.82
C LYS A 137 -10.11 -16.98 -3.98
N THR A 138 -10.48 -16.92 -2.70
CA THR A 138 -10.28 -18.01 -1.75
C THR A 138 -11.51 -18.91 -1.60
N SER A 139 -12.70 -18.35 -1.74
CA SER A 139 -13.95 -19.13 -1.73
C SER A 139 -15.04 -18.47 -2.56
N GLU A 140 -15.94 -19.30 -3.06
CA GLU A 140 -17.10 -18.87 -3.82
C GLU A 140 -18.27 -19.82 -3.53
N ASN A 141 -19.43 -19.22 -3.27
CA ASN A 141 -20.70 -19.94 -3.16
C ASN A 141 -21.85 -19.07 -3.69
N ALA A 142 -23.07 -19.61 -3.65
CA ALA A 142 -24.23 -18.88 -4.16
C ALA A 142 -24.51 -17.55 -3.44
N GLN A 143 -24.09 -17.40 -2.17
CA GLN A 143 -24.40 -16.24 -1.34
C GLN A 143 -23.27 -15.22 -1.32
N GLN A 144 -22.00 -15.67 -1.34
CA GLN A 144 -20.85 -14.78 -1.20
C GLN A 144 -19.63 -15.26 -1.98
N VAL A 145 -18.74 -14.34 -2.27
CA VAL A 145 -17.40 -14.56 -2.82
C VAL A 145 -16.40 -13.92 -1.89
N THR A 146 -15.31 -14.62 -1.59
CA THR A 146 -14.25 -14.16 -0.69
C THR A 146 -12.94 -14.06 -1.43
N PHE A 147 -12.26 -12.95 -1.24
CA PHE A 147 -10.97 -12.63 -1.82
C PHE A 147 -9.93 -12.40 -0.73
N GLU A 148 -8.72 -12.85 -0.98
CA GLU A 148 -7.53 -12.47 -0.22
C GLU A 148 -6.92 -11.22 -0.84
N LEU A 149 -6.50 -10.29 0.03
CA LEU A 149 -5.92 -9.02 -0.37
C LEU A 149 -4.44 -9.00 -0.01
N SER A 150 -3.66 -8.30 -0.82
CA SER A 150 -2.24 -8.05 -0.57
C SER A 150 -1.93 -6.56 -0.56
N ASN A 151 -0.84 -6.23 0.12
CA ASN A 151 -0.35 -4.86 0.17
C ASN A 151 0.37 -4.50 -1.15
N PRO A 152 0.22 -3.28 -1.68
CA PRO A 152 1.01 -2.81 -2.84
C PRO A 152 2.50 -3.09 -2.74
N VAL A 153 3.07 -2.99 -1.53
CA VAL A 153 4.50 -3.22 -1.27
C VAL A 153 4.92 -4.66 -1.53
N ASP A 154 4.02 -5.63 -1.31
CA ASP A 154 4.31 -7.05 -1.53
C ASP A 154 4.36 -7.40 -3.02
N PHE A 155 3.52 -6.74 -3.85
CA PHE A 155 3.51 -6.94 -5.30
C PHE A 155 4.74 -6.38 -6.02
N GLU A 156 5.29 -5.28 -5.53
CA GLU A 156 6.42 -4.62 -6.18
C GLU A 156 7.77 -5.26 -5.83
N GLY A 157 7.79 -6.29 -4.98
CA GLY A 157 9.02 -6.92 -4.50
C GLY A 157 9.92 -5.95 -3.70
N LEU A 158 9.35 -4.86 -3.23
CA LEU A 158 10.05 -3.86 -2.42
C LEU A 158 10.43 -4.47 -1.07
N LYS A 159 11.71 -4.66 -0.87
CA LYS A 159 12.26 -5.03 0.44
C LYS A 159 12.35 -3.79 1.31
N ILE A 160 11.63 -3.76 2.41
CA ILE A 160 11.73 -2.70 3.43
C ILE A 160 12.36 -3.31 4.69
N PRO A 161 13.48 -2.80 5.16
CA PRO A 161 14.24 -1.66 4.62
C PRO A 161 14.96 -2.01 3.32
N THR A 162 15.08 -1.02 2.43
CA THR A 162 15.81 -1.13 1.15
C THR A 162 17.32 -1.35 1.33
N ARG A 163 17.82 -1.05 2.52
CA ARG A 163 19.21 -1.26 2.92
C ARG A 163 19.32 -2.41 3.91
N GLN A 164 20.18 -3.37 3.60
CA GLN A 164 20.53 -4.44 4.54
C GLN A 164 21.35 -3.86 5.70
N ILE A 165 20.94 -4.16 6.95
CA ILE A 165 21.74 -3.84 8.13
C ILE A 165 22.91 -4.84 8.18
N SER A 166 24.05 -4.42 7.69
CA SER A 166 25.29 -5.21 7.67
C SER A 166 26.50 -4.29 7.92
N ASN A 167 27.63 -4.88 8.27
CA ASN A 167 28.89 -4.14 8.43
C ASN A 167 29.58 -3.84 7.10
N TYR A 168 28.96 -4.18 5.97
CA TYR A 168 29.42 -3.83 4.63
C TYR A 168 28.67 -2.62 4.09
N CYS A 169 29.36 -1.83 3.25
CA CYS A 169 28.76 -0.71 2.54
C CYS A 169 27.76 -1.21 1.50
N ASN A 170 26.57 -0.61 1.46
CA ASN A 170 25.53 -0.94 0.51
C ASN A 170 25.57 -0.07 -0.77
N TRP A 171 26.47 0.93 -0.82
CA TRP A 171 26.59 1.83 -1.96
C TRP A 171 27.44 1.21 -3.07
N GLU A 172 27.07 1.44 -4.31
CA GLU A 172 27.93 1.12 -5.43
C GLU A 172 29.16 2.04 -5.40
N TYR A 173 30.34 1.46 -5.66
CA TYR A 173 31.59 2.22 -5.63
C TYR A 173 31.57 3.33 -6.68
N ARG A 174 31.92 4.55 -6.28
CA ARG A 174 31.89 5.79 -7.08
C ARG A 174 30.47 6.22 -7.54
N SER A 175 29.40 5.70 -6.94
CA SER A 175 28.03 6.22 -7.13
C SER A 175 27.85 7.57 -6.44
N GLU A 176 26.72 8.20 -6.67
CA GLU A 176 26.33 9.45 -6.01
C GLU A 176 26.26 9.27 -4.48
N GLU A 177 25.73 8.15 -4.01
CA GLU A 177 25.63 7.80 -2.59
C GLU A 177 26.99 7.52 -1.97
N CYS A 178 27.90 6.88 -2.70
CA CYS A 178 29.29 6.64 -2.27
C CYS A 178 30.05 7.97 -2.14
N GLY A 179 29.79 8.93 -3.05
CA GLY A 179 30.38 10.26 -3.02
C GLY A 179 31.89 10.33 -3.21
N TYR A 180 32.58 9.21 -3.50
CA TYR A 180 34.00 9.21 -3.74
C TYR A 180 34.35 9.65 -5.16
N ILE A 181 34.91 10.85 -5.29
CA ILE A 181 35.36 11.45 -6.56
C ILE A 181 36.87 11.59 -6.68
N GLY A 182 37.64 11.08 -5.67
CA GLY A 182 39.08 11.18 -5.64
C GLY A 182 39.78 10.39 -6.75
N SER A 183 40.97 10.81 -7.13
CA SER A 183 41.82 10.16 -8.15
C SER A 183 42.64 8.99 -7.60
N ALA A 184 42.80 8.87 -6.27
CA ALA A 184 43.50 7.76 -5.67
C ALA A 184 42.77 6.44 -5.90
N MET A 185 43.51 5.43 -6.35
CA MET A 185 42.98 4.11 -6.67
C MET A 185 43.54 3.06 -5.73
N PHE A 186 42.72 2.10 -5.35
CA PHE A 186 43.10 1.03 -4.43
C PHE A 186 42.52 -0.30 -4.90
N THR A 187 43.26 -1.37 -4.69
CA THR A 187 42.76 -2.73 -4.93
C THR A 187 41.68 -3.13 -3.91
N GLU A 188 41.01 -4.25 -4.12
CA GLU A 188 40.05 -4.84 -3.17
C GLU A 188 40.70 -5.19 -1.80
N LYS A 189 42.05 -5.21 -1.70
CA LYS A 189 42.82 -5.42 -0.46
C LYS A 189 43.27 -4.13 0.19
N ASP A 190 42.78 -2.97 -0.26
CA ASP A 190 43.17 -1.63 0.21
C ASP A 190 44.63 -1.26 -0.08
N GLU A 191 45.26 -1.91 -1.06
CA GLU A 191 46.58 -1.59 -1.54
C GLU A 191 46.56 -0.51 -2.61
N PRO A 192 47.37 0.54 -2.57
CA PRO A 192 47.43 1.56 -3.61
C PRO A 192 47.76 0.95 -4.98
N THR A 193 47.14 1.44 -6.04
CA THR A 193 47.39 0.99 -7.41
C THR A 193 47.29 2.14 -8.39
N ASP A 194 48.13 2.12 -9.43
CA ASP A 194 48.07 3.05 -10.54
C ASP A 194 47.30 2.45 -11.73
N ASN A 195 46.81 1.20 -11.61
CA ASN A 195 46.11 0.51 -12.66
C ASN A 195 44.57 0.66 -12.46
N PRO A 196 43.87 1.40 -13.33
CA PRO A 196 42.43 1.59 -13.22
C PRO A 196 41.59 0.29 -13.27
N ALA A 197 42.09 -0.76 -13.89
CA ALA A 197 41.41 -2.06 -13.97
C ALA A 197 41.36 -2.80 -12.63
N LEU A 198 42.25 -2.42 -11.69
CA LEU A 198 42.35 -2.98 -10.35
C LEU A 198 41.69 -2.08 -9.28
N ASP A 199 41.18 -0.88 -9.67
CA ASP A 199 40.50 0.02 -8.74
C ASP A 199 39.14 -0.56 -8.34
N ARG A 200 39.07 -1.12 -7.12
CA ARG A 200 37.87 -1.75 -6.57
C ARG A 200 37.72 -1.43 -5.10
N CYS A 201 36.46 -1.29 -4.65
CA CYS A 201 36.16 -1.14 -3.24
C CYS A 201 35.90 -2.50 -2.60
N ASN A 202 36.36 -2.71 -1.36
CA ASN A 202 36.08 -3.90 -0.56
C ASN A 202 34.77 -3.80 0.23
N TYR A 203 34.07 -2.69 0.09
CA TYR A 203 32.81 -2.40 0.80
C TYR A 203 32.89 -2.42 2.32
N ARG A 204 34.12 -2.31 2.88
CA ARG A 204 34.37 -2.23 4.32
C ARG A 204 34.78 -0.80 4.72
N THR A 205 34.69 -0.52 6.02
CA THR A 205 35.14 0.77 6.58
C THR A 205 36.62 1.06 6.24
N SER A 206 37.47 0.02 6.14
CA SER A 206 38.86 0.18 5.72
C SER A 206 39.00 0.74 4.32
N GLY A 207 38.13 0.30 3.38
CA GLY A 207 38.11 0.82 2.01
C GLY A 207 37.71 2.29 1.91
N CYS A 208 36.84 2.77 2.78
CA CYS A 208 36.51 4.19 2.87
C CYS A 208 37.66 4.98 3.56
N ARG A 209 38.33 4.38 4.54
CA ARG A 209 39.43 5.03 5.28
C ARG A 209 40.63 5.34 4.38
N CYS A 210 41.09 4.40 3.57
CA CYS A 210 42.20 4.66 2.65
C CYS A 210 41.85 5.70 1.55
N ARG A 211 40.57 5.96 1.35
CA ARG A 211 40.04 6.96 0.41
C ARG A 211 39.61 8.27 1.07
N GLU A 212 39.79 8.40 2.38
CA GLU A 212 39.34 9.55 3.19
C GLU A 212 37.86 9.85 3.04
N ASN A 213 37.05 8.79 2.85
CA ASN A 213 35.60 8.86 2.55
C ASN A 213 34.74 8.19 3.62
N GLU A 214 35.17 8.12 4.86
CA GLU A 214 34.49 7.42 5.96
C GLU A 214 33.09 8.01 6.27
N LEU A 215 32.91 9.30 6.05
CA LEU A 215 31.63 9.98 6.31
C LEU A 215 30.51 9.49 5.39
N HIS A 216 30.82 8.96 4.22
CA HIS A 216 29.86 8.42 3.26
C HIS A 216 29.74 6.88 3.34
N PHE A 217 30.30 6.26 4.39
CA PHE A 217 30.20 4.82 4.55
C PHE A 217 28.74 4.37 4.69
N GLY A 218 28.25 3.58 3.75
CA GLY A 218 26.86 3.13 3.67
C GLY A 218 26.53 1.87 4.47
N GLY A 219 27.42 1.36 5.28
CA GLY A 219 27.18 0.21 6.16
C GLY A 219 26.86 0.61 7.61
N PHE A 220 26.66 -0.40 8.46
CA PHE A 220 26.36 -0.25 9.89
C PHE A 220 27.47 -0.94 10.72
N PRO A 221 28.58 -0.27 11.04
CA PRO A 221 29.75 -0.90 11.68
C PRO A 221 29.45 -1.59 13.02
N ALA A 222 28.42 -1.11 13.74
CA ALA A 222 28.00 -1.66 15.03
C ALA A 222 27.07 -2.87 14.92
N SER A 223 26.64 -3.28 13.72
CA SER A 223 25.71 -4.41 13.55
C SER A 223 26.27 -5.78 13.92
N SER A 224 27.59 -5.89 14.11
CA SER A 224 28.26 -7.12 14.56
C SER A 224 28.42 -7.23 16.07
N MET A 225 27.86 -6.29 16.85
CA MET A 225 27.97 -6.26 18.32
C MET A 225 26.78 -6.87 19.05
N VAL A 226 25.88 -7.60 18.32
CA VAL A 226 24.70 -8.27 18.89
C VAL A 226 24.90 -9.78 18.80
#